data_8b3ae88f5e3073b21a2663dfa0ef7bf2
#
_entry.id   8b3ae88f5e3073b21a2663dfa0ef7bf2
#
_cell.length_a   1.000
_cell.length_b   1.000
_cell.length_c   1.000
_cell.angle_alpha   90.00
_cell.angle_beta   90.00
_cell.angle_gamma   90.00
#
_symmetry.space_group_name_H-M   'P 1'
#
loop_
_entity.id
_entity.type
_entity.pdbx_description
1 polymer ?
#
loop_
_entity_poly.entity_id
_entity_poly.type
_entity_poly.pdbx_seq_one_letter_code
_entity_poly.pdbx_strand_id
1 'polypeptide(L)'
;MINRYTREEMGHIWSERNEFDTMLLVEILASEAQAELGIIPKEAAVAIREKGDFQVERIREIERETNHDIISFVTAVGEYVGPEFAKYIHLGLTSTDVKDTALGYMMKQACDLLLKGLRNFREVLARRAVEFKYTPMIGRTHGIHGEPITFGVKLVNWMSEI
;
A
#
# COMPACT_ATOMS: atom_id res chain seq x y z
N MET A 1 -9.66 -3.47 -9.37
CA MET A 1 -10.24 -4.69 -8.71
C MET A 1 -11.77 -4.70 -8.86
N ILE A 2 -12.42 -5.85 -8.69
CA ILE A 2 -13.90 -5.93 -8.72
C ILE A 2 -14.43 -5.56 -7.33
N ASN A 3 -15.12 -4.42 -7.22
CA ASN A 3 -15.54 -3.83 -5.93
C ASN A 3 -16.29 -4.81 -5.02
N ARG A 4 -17.23 -5.61 -5.56
CA ARG A 4 -18.01 -6.57 -4.76
C ARG A 4 -17.20 -7.73 -4.16
N TYR A 5 -15.95 -7.92 -4.57
CA TYR A 5 -15.04 -8.96 -4.07
C TYR A 5 -13.86 -8.37 -3.30
N THR A 6 -13.85 -7.05 -3.14
CA THR A 6 -12.75 -6.33 -2.50
C THR A 6 -13.16 -5.93 -1.09
N ARG A 7 -12.34 -6.25 -0.10
CA ARG A 7 -12.50 -5.69 1.25
C ARG A 7 -12.12 -4.22 1.23
N GLU A 8 -12.87 -3.40 1.95
CA GLU A 8 -12.73 -1.95 1.98
C GLU A 8 -11.29 -1.49 2.27
N GLU A 9 -10.67 -2.03 3.33
CA GLU A 9 -9.30 -1.70 3.73
C GLU A 9 -8.28 -1.97 2.61
N MET A 10 -8.36 -3.16 1.97
CA MET A 10 -7.46 -3.51 0.86
C MET A 10 -7.79 -2.70 -0.40
N GLY A 11 -9.07 -2.44 -0.65
CA GLY A 11 -9.50 -1.61 -1.79
C GLY A 11 -9.02 -0.18 -1.69
N HIS A 12 -9.00 0.38 -0.48
CA HIS A 12 -8.46 1.71 -0.23
C HIS A 12 -6.97 1.80 -0.57
N ILE A 13 -6.16 0.83 -0.11
CA ILE A 13 -4.71 0.80 -0.41
C ILE A 13 -4.45 0.85 -1.92
N TRP A 14 -5.25 0.13 -2.72
CA TRP A 14 -5.08 0.05 -4.17
C TRP A 14 -6.02 0.99 -4.95
N SER A 15 -6.53 2.03 -4.30
CA SER A 15 -7.29 3.07 -4.96
C SER A 15 -6.35 4.06 -5.66
N GLU A 16 -6.81 4.65 -6.74
CA GLU A 16 -6.09 5.71 -7.46
C GLU A 16 -5.81 6.92 -6.55
N ARG A 17 -6.77 7.26 -5.68
CA ARG A 17 -6.56 8.34 -4.70
C ARG A 17 -5.36 8.03 -3.79
N ASN A 18 -5.27 6.83 -3.23
CA ASN A 18 -4.17 6.44 -2.34
C ASN A 18 -2.83 6.35 -3.10
N GLU A 19 -2.85 5.97 -4.37
CA GLU A 19 -1.65 6.01 -5.23
C GLU A 19 -1.10 7.44 -5.32
N PHE A 20 -1.94 8.41 -5.68
CA PHE A 20 -1.52 9.81 -5.74
C PHE A 20 -1.19 10.41 -4.38
N ASP A 21 -1.92 10.06 -3.31
CA ASP A 21 -1.58 10.48 -1.94
C ASP A 21 -0.19 9.99 -1.54
N THR A 22 0.15 8.75 -1.93
CA THR A 22 1.46 8.16 -1.65
C THR A 22 2.56 8.80 -2.50
N MET A 23 2.28 9.10 -3.77
CA MET A 23 3.21 9.85 -4.63
C MET A 23 3.46 11.25 -4.09
N LEU A 24 2.42 11.94 -3.62
CA LEU A 24 2.57 13.25 -2.95
C LEU A 24 3.45 13.15 -1.69
N LEU A 25 3.28 12.10 -0.90
CA LEU A 25 4.15 11.87 0.25
C LEU A 25 5.62 11.73 -0.15
N VAL A 26 5.93 11.03 -1.24
CA VAL A 26 7.30 10.90 -1.76
C VAL A 26 7.86 12.27 -2.16
N GLU A 27 7.09 13.08 -2.90
CA GLU A 27 7.51 14.43 -3.32
C GLU A 27 7.76 15.35 -2.11
N ILE A 28 6.89 15.29 -1.10
CA ILE A 28 7.04 16.06 0.13
C ILE A 28 8.34 15.67 0.85
N LEU A 29 8.56 14.37 1.08
CA LEU A 29 9.75 13.90 1.81
C LEU A 29 11.04 14.20 1.05
N ALA A 30 11.04 14.10 -0.28
CA ALA A 30 12.17 14.47 -1.12
C ALA A 30 12.46 15.97 -1.02
N SER A 31 11.42 16.81 -1.07
CA SER A 31 11.56 18.28 -0.92
C SER A 31 12.09 18.66 0.47
N GLU A 32 11.63 18.00 1.53
CA GLU A 32 12.15 18.22 2.88
C GLU A 32 13.63 17.86 3.00
N ALA A 33 14.04 16.70 2.49
CA ALA A 33 15.44 16.29 2.47
C ALA A 33 16.31 17.27 1.67
N GLN A 34 15.83 17.76 0.53
CA GLN A 34 16.53 18.77 -0.26
C GLN A 34 16.66 20.11 0.47
N ALA A 35 15.63 20.51 1.23
CA ALA A 35 15.67 21.72 2.05
C ALA A 35 16.67 21.60 3.21
N GLU A 36 16.78 20.42 3.84
CA GLU A 36 17.79 20.14 4.86
C GLU A 36 19.23 20.24 4.30
N LEU A 37 19.41 19.78 3.07
CA LEU A 37 20.69 19.88 2.35
C LEU A 37 20.97 21.28 1.77
N GLY A 38 20.03 22.22 1.89
CA GLY A 38 20.16 23.57 1.33
C GLY A 38 20.06 23.64 -0.20
N ILE A 39 19.52 22.61 -0.84
CA ILE A 39 19.30 22.56 -2.30
C ILE A 39 18.11 23.43 -2.70
N ILE A 40 17.05 23.43 -1.89
CA ILE A 40 15.88 24.30 -2.05
C ILE A 40 15.66 25.15 -0.78
N PRO A 41 14.90 26.27 -0.89
CA PRO A 41 14.52 27.06 0.29
C PRO A 41 13.66 26.23 1.26
N LYS A 42 13.84 26.44 2.57
CA LYS A 42 13.03 25.75 3.60
C LYS A 42 11.54 26.10 3.47
N GLU A 43 11.26 27.33 3.12
CA GLU A 43 9.90 27.83 2.88
C GLU A 43 9.19 27.08 1.74
N ALA A 44 9.95 26.61 0.74
CA ALA A 44 9.41 25.81 -0.34
C ALA A 44 8.96 24.43 0.15
N ALA A 45 9.79 23.74 0.96
CA ALA A 45 9.42 22.45 1.53
C ALA A 45 8.21 22.56 2.47
N VAL A 46 8.16 23.63 3.29
CA VAL A 46 7.01 23.92 4.16
C VAL A 46 5.74 24.15 3.30
N ALA A 47 5.81 24.95 2.24
CA ALA A 47 4.69 25.21 1.37
C ALA A 47 4.20 23.96 0.65
N ILE A 48 5.11 23.09 0.19
CA ILE A 48 4.76 21.81 -0.45
C ILE A 48 4.06 20.90 0.55
N ARG A 49 4.53 20.81 1.78
CA ARG A 49 3.89 19.99 2.83
C ARG A 49 2.51 20.49 3.24
N GLU A 50 2.37 21.80 3.46
CA GLU A 50 1.15 22.37 4.02
C GLU A 50 0.05 22.59 2.99
N LYS A 51 0.42 22.88 1.73
CA LYS A 51 -0.51 23.23 0.67
C LYS A 51 -0.64 22.17 -0.41
N GLY A 52 0.29 21.19 -0.46
CA GLY A 52 0.25 20.14 -1.46
C GLY A 52 -1.03 19.32 -1.34
N ASP A 53 -1.86 19.39 -2.37
CA ASP A 53 -3.11 18.62 -2.52
C ASP A 53 -3.39 18.46 -4.01
N PHE A 54 -4.41 17.70 -4.37
CA PHE A 54 -4.82 17.47 -5.74
C PHE A 54 -6.26 16.98 -5.83
N GLN A 55 -6.85 17.10 -7.02
CA GLN A 55 -8.07 16.41 -7.41
C GLN A 55 -7.73 15.41 -8.52
N VAL A 56 -8.16 14.16 -8.37
CA VAL A 56 -7.88 13.08 -9.36
C VAL A 56 -8.42 13.46 -10.74
N GLU A 57 -9.59 14.05 -10.79
CA GLU A 57 -10.21 14.53 -12.03
C GLU A 57 -9.35 15.59 -12.72
N ARG A 58 -8.74 16.50 -11.93
CA ARG A 58 -7.86 17.54 -12.46
C ARG A 58 -6.58 16.97 -13.03
N ILE A 59 -5.99 15.97 -12.36
CA ILE A 59 -4.82 15.25 -12.90
C ILE A 59 -5.17 14.64 -14.27
N ARG A 60 -6.30 13.97 -14.37
CA ARG A 60 -6.77 13.35 -15.62
C ARG A 60 -7.05 14.37 -16.73
N GLU A 61 -7.54 15.56 -16.38
CA GLU A 61 -7.71 16.67 -17.36
C GLU A 61 -6.37 17.10 -17.93
N ILE A 62 -5.39 17.38 -17.06
CA ILE A 62 -4.05 17.80 -17.47
C ILE A 62 -3.37 16.70 -18.29
N GLU A 63 -3.57 15.42 -17.92
CA GLU A 63 -2.96 14.28 -18.62
C GLU A 63 -3.45 14.16 -20.08
N ARG A 64 -4.71 14.52 -20.38
CA ARG A 64 -5.21 14.53 -21.77
C ARG A 64 -4.47 15.52 -22.66
N GLU A 65 -3.89 16.57 -22.09
CA GLU A 65 -3.12 17.58 -22.82
C GLU A 65 -1.62 17.22 -22.86
N THR A 66 -1.07 16.81 -21.72
CA THR A 66 0.37 16.53 -21.57
C THR A 66 0.78 15.17 -22.09
N ASN A 67 -0.14 14.19 -22.12
CA ASN A 67 0.13 12.77 -22.40
C ASN A 67 1.25 12.19 -21.51
N HIS A 68 1.33 12.67 -20.27
CA HIS A 68 2.37 12.26 -19.32
C HIS A 68 1.83 12.26 -17.88
N ASP A 69 1.77 11.09 -17.25
CA ASP A 69 1.16 10.85 -15.95
C ASP A 69 1.80 11.68 -14.81
N ILE A 70 3.12 11.57 -14.61
CA ILE A 70 3.80 12.29 -13.53
C ILE A 70 3.78 13.80 -13.74
N ILE A 71 3.96 14.29 -14.95
CA ILE A 71 3.89 15.74 -15.22
C ILE A 71 2.50 16.26 -14.88
N SER A 72 1.45 15.50 -15.20
CA SER A 72 0.07 15.88 -14.90
C SER A 72 -0.19 15.95 -13.38
N PHE A 73 0.30 14.95 -12.65
CA PHE A 73 0.24 14.92 -11.20
C PHE A 73 0.97 16.10 -10.56
N VAL A 74 2.24 16.31 -10.91
CA VAL A 74 3.07 17.40 -10.36
C VAL A 74 2.47 18.77 -10.70
N THR A 75 1.92 18.94 -11.91
CA THR A 75 1.25 20.16 -12.32
C THR A 75 0.02 20.42 -11.47
N ALA A 76 -0.83 19.41 -11.25
CA ALA A 76 -2.02 19.53 -10.40
C ALA A 76 -1.65 19.89 -8.95
N VAL A 77 -0.64 19.26 -8.37
CA VAL A 77 -0.13 19.62 -7.03
C VAL A 77 0.41 21.05 -7.02
N GLY A 78 1.11 21.46 -8.07
CA GLY A 78 1.65 22.81 -8.23
C GLY A 78 0.57 23.91 -8.22
N GLU A 79 -0.64 23.62 -8.71
CA GLU A 79 -1.78 24.54 -8.64
C GLU A 79 -2.15 24.90 -7.20
N TYR A 80 -2.03 23.96 -6.25
CA TYR A 80 -2.29 24.17 -4.82
C TYR A 80 -1.11 24.85 -4.10
N VAL A 81 0.12 24.41 -4.39
CA VAL A 81 1.33 24.97 -3.76
C VAL A 81 1.56 26.42 -4.17
N GLY A 82 1.20 26.76 -5.40
CA GLY A 82 1.31 28.08 -5.96
C GLY A 82 2.60 28.34 -6.76
N PRO A 83 2.61 29.35 -7.64
CA PRO A 83 3.63 29.56 -8.67
C PRO A 83 5.03 29.84 -8.11
N GLU A 84 5.14 30.35 -6.91
CA GLU A 84 6.41 30.67 -6.28
C GLU A 84 7.23 29.42 -5.94
N PHE A 85 6.56 28.37 -5.40
CA PHE A 85 7.20 27.16 -4.89
C PHE A 85 6.95 25.92 -5.72
N ALA A 86 5.97 25.91 -6.63
CA ALA A 86 5.66 24.78 -7.50
C ALA A 86 6.88 24.25 -8.30
N LYS A 87 7.79 25.13 -8.68
CA LYS A 87 9.02 24.78 -9.41
C LYS A 87 9.99 23.88 -8.65
N TYR A 88 9.81 23.70 -7.34
CA TYR A 88 10.64 22.83 -6.50
C TYR A 88 10.05 21.44 -6.32
N ILE A 89 8.79 21.22 -6.73
CA ILE A 89 8.19 19.90 -6.77
C ILE A 89 8.90 19.10 -7.88
N HIS A 90 9.19 17.83 -7.62
CA HIS A 90 9.86 16.92 -8.57
C HIS A 90 11.28 17.34 -8.97
N LEU A 91 11.91 18.28 -8.25
CA LEU A 91 13.24 18.73 -8.57
C LEU A 91 14.26 17.58 -8.38
N GLY A 92 14.99 17.25 -9.45
CA GLY A 92 16.02 16.21 -9.44
C GLY A 92 15.49 14.77 -9.34
N LEU A 93 14.18 14.56 -9.41
CA LEU A 93 13.55 13.25 -9.46
C LEU A 93 13.17 12.87 -10.90
N THR A 94 13.04 11.57 -11.13
CA THR A 94 12.39 11.05 -12.34
C THR A 94 11.11 10.28 -11.96
N SER A 95 10.25 10.02 -12.93
CA SER A 95 8.96 9.37 -12.71
C SER A 95 9.05 8.09 -11.89
N THR A 96 10.05 7.26 -12.16
CA THR A 96 10.24 5.97 -11.47
C THR A 96 10.67 6.15 -10.01
N ASP A 97 11.42 7.20 -9.66
CA ASP A 97 11.77 7.49 -8.26
C ASP A 97 10.52 7.69 -7.42
N VAL A 98 9.50 8.32 -7.97
CA VAL A 98 8.23 8.57 -7.27
C VAL A 98 7.31 7.36 -7.34
N LYS A 99 7.07 6.80 -8.52
CA LYS A 99 6.11 5.70 -8.73
C LYS A 99 6.51 4.42 -8.03
N ASP A 100 7.77 3.98 -8.17
CA ASP A 100 8.21 2.73 -7.58
C ASP A 100 8.33 2.83 -6.06
N THR A 101 8.74 4.00 -5.54
CA THR A 101 8.75 4.27 -4.10
C THR A 101 7.33 4.27 -3.53
N ALA A 102 6.39 4.93 -4.21
CA ALA A 102 4.98 4.90 -3.82
C ALA A 102 4.40 3.48 -3.85
N LEU A 103 4.65 2.73 -4.92
CA LEU A 103 4.24 1.34 -5.04
C LEU A 103 4.82 0.48 -3.91
N GLY A 104 6.11 0.64 -3.58
CA GLY A 104 6.76 -0.06 -2.46
C GLY A 104 6.07 0.21 -1.12
N TYR A 105 5.68 1.46 -0.87
CA TYR A 105 4.95 1.82 0.34
C TYR A 105 3.52 1.24 0.37
N MET A 106 2.79 1.28 -0.74
CA MET A 106 1.47 0.66 -0.86
C MET A 106 1.55 -0.87 -0.67
N MET A 107 2.57 -1.52 -1.23
CA MET A 107 2.84 -2.95 -0.99
C MET A 107 3.09 -3.24 0.49
N LYS A 108 3.85 -2.39 1.17
CA LYS A 108 4.05 -2.51 2.63
C LYS A 108 2.73 -2.41 3.38
N GLN A 109 1.87 -1.44 3.08
CA GLN A 109 0.55 -1.31 3.69
C GLN A 109 -0.29 -2.57 3.47
N ALA A 110 -0.32 -3.10 2.25
CA ALA A 110 -1.03 -4.32 1.92
C ALA A 110 -0.48 -5.55 2.67
N CYS A 111 0.85 -5.68 2.77
CA CYS A 111 1.50 -6.74 3.53
C CYS A 111 1.16 -6.66 5.04
N ASP A 112 1.17 -5.47 5.63
CA ASP A 112 0.80 -5.28 7.03
C ASP A 112 -0.64 -5.75 7.30
N LEU A 113 -1.56 -5.47 6.38
CA LEU A 113 -2.95 -5.92 6.46
C LEU A 113 -3.06 -7.45 6.34
N LEU A 114 -2.32 -8.05 5.40
CA LEU A 114 -2.27 -9.50 5.24
C LEU A 114 -1.68 -10.20 6.47
N LEU A 115 -0.58 -9.68 7.01
CA LEU A 115 0.06 -10.21 8.22
C LEU A 115 -0.87 -10.16 9.43
N LYS A 116 -1.64 -9.07 9.58
CA LYS A 116 -2.69 -8.99 10.61
C LYS A 116 -3.73 -10.09 10.44
N GLY A 117 -4.19 -10.32 9.21
CA GLY A 117 -5.13 -11.39 8.89
C GLY A 117 -4.58 -12.78 9.20
N LEU A 118 -3.33 -13.05 8.81
CA LEU A 118 -2.65 -14.33 9.08
C LEU A 118 -2.49 -14.58 10.59
N ARG A 119 -2.08 -13.58 11.36
CA ARG A 119 -1.97 -13.70 12.83
C ARG A 119 -3.32 -14.06 13.46
N ASN A 120 -4.38 -13.38 13.09
CA ASN A 120 -5.73 -13.67 13.58
C ASN A 120 -6.16 -15.10 13.19
N PHE A 121 -5.89 -15.52 11.96
CA PHE A 121 -6.22 -16.87 11.50
C PHE A 121 -5.43 -17.93 12.26
N ARG A 122 -4.15 -17.72 12.51
CA ARG A 122 -3.30 -18.61 13.32
C ARG A 122 -3.84 -18.77 14.75
N GLU A 123 -4.31 -17.69 15.38
CA GLU A 123 -4.94 -17.74 16.70
C GLU A 123 -6.23 -18.57 16.70
N VAL A 124 -7.05 -18.42 15.65
CA VAL A 124 -8.26 -19.25 15.48
C VAL A 124 -7.89 -20.71 15.32
N LEU A 125 -6.92 -21.04 14.48
CA LEU A 125 -6.43 -22.41 14.30
C LEU A 125 -5.91 -23.01 15.60
N ALA A 126 -5.12 -22.27 16.38
CA ALA A 126 -4.60 -22.72 17.67
C ALA A 126 -5.73 -23.07 18.64
N ARG A 127 -6.71 -22.19 18.80
CA ARG A 127 -7.86 -22.41 19.66
C ARG A 127 -8.68 -23.64 19.22
N ARG A 128 -8.98 -23.73 17.93
CA ARG A 128 -9.74 -24.85 17.36
C ARG A 128 -8.97 -26.17 17.43
N ALA A 129 -7.64 -26.14 17.29
CA ALA A 129 -6.81 -27.31 17.43
C ALA A 129 -6.90 -27.91 18.83
N VAL A 130 -6.88 -27.09 19.88
CA VAL A 130 -7.06 -27.54 21.27
C VAL A 130 -8.47 -28.10 21.49
N GLU A 131 -9.50 -27.45 20.97
CA GLU A 131 -10.89 -27.90 21.06
C GLU A 131 -11.09 -29.31 20.45
N PHE A 132 -10.49 -29.56 19.27
CA PHE A 132 -10.64 -30.81 18.54
C PHE A 132 -9.49 -31.78 18.70
N LYS A 133 -8.65 -31.64 19.74
CA LYS A 133 -7.44 -32.47 19.92
C LYS A 133 -7.73 -33.97 20.05
N TYR A 134 -8.93 -34.33 20.50
CA TYR A 134 -9.36 -35.74 20.67
C TYR A 134 -10.41 -36.18 19.65
N THR A 135 -10.78 -35.33 18.68
CA THR A 135 -11.76 -35.67 17.64
C THR A 135 -11.08 -36.56 16.59
N PRO A 136 -11.42 -37.88 16.53
CA PRO A 136 -10.76 -38.76 15.60
C PRO A 136 -11.18 -38.48 14.15
N MET A 137 -10.24 -38.62 13.26
CA MET A 137 -10.49 -38.58 11.81
C MET A 137 -9.51 -39.49 11.08
N ILE A 138 -9.80 -39.84 9.85
CA ILE A 138 -8.90 -40.61 9.03
C ILE A 138 -7.89 -39.69 8.32
N GLY A 139 -6.59 -40.00 8.45
CA GLY A 139 -5.55 -39.46 7.61
C GLY A 139 -5.69 -40.02 6.18
N ARG A 140 -5.27 -39.23 5.17
CA ARG A 140 -5.33 -39.65 3.75
C ARG A 140 -4.05 -39.29 3.03
N THR A 141 -3.58 -40.25 2.22
CA THR A 141 -2.53 -40.04 1.23
C THR A 141 -2.99 -40.62 -0.08
N HIS A 142 -2.67 -39.95 -1.19
CA HIS A 142 -3.09 -40.36 -2.54
C HIS A 142 -4.61 -40.61 -2.68
N GLY A 143 -5.43 -39.90 -1.90
CA GLY A 143 -6.89 -40.09 -1.88
C GLY A 143 -7.37 -41.35 -1.15
N ILE A 144 -6.45 -42.14 -0.54
CA ILE A 144 -6.71 -43.40 0.14
C ILE A 144 -6.65 -43.19 1.65
N HIS A 145 -7.41 -43.96 2.42
CA HIS A 145 -7.35 -43.96 3.88
C HIS A 145 -5.98 -44.44 4.36
N GLY A 146 -5.35 -43.62 5.20
CA GLY A 146 -4.10 -43.96 5.92
C GLY A 146 -4.36 -44.20 7.40
N GLU A 147 -3.41 -43.79 8.24
CA GLU A 147 -3.52 -43.92 9.69
C GLU A 147 -4.59 -42.99 10.30
N PRO A 148 -5.24 -43.41 11.40
CA PRO A 148 -6.08 -42.52 12.19
C PRO A 148 -5.28 -41.37 12.76
N ILE A 149 -5.85 -40.15 12.67
CA ILE A 149 -5.30 -38.94 13.27
C ILE A 149 -6.41 -38.22 14.03
N THR A 150 -6.11 -37.03 14.57
CA THR A 150 -7.16 -36.17 15.12
C THR A 150 -7.35 -34.92 14.31
N PHE A 151 -8.55 -34.35 14.33
CA PHE A 151 -8.83 -33.10 13.65
C PHE A 151 -7.96 -31.96 14.22
N GLY A 152 -7.70 -31.98 15.54
CA GLY A 152 -6.80 -31.02 16.16
C GLY A 152 -5.38 -31.04 15.56
N VAL A 153 -4.82 -32.22 15.31
CA VAL A 153 -3.50 -32.36 14.66
C VAL A 153 -3.50 -31.77 13.24
N LYS A 154 -4.55 -31.99 12.48
CA LYS A 154 -4.70 -31.36 11.15
C LYS A 154 -4.68 -29.84 11.23
N LEU A 155 -5.36 -29.27 12.21
CA LEU A 155 -5.39 -27.81 12.41
C LEU A 155 -4.03 -27.26 12.89
N VAL A 156 -3.28 -28.01 13.71
CA VAL A 156 -1.91 -27.67 14.09
C VAL A 156 -0.99 -27.64 12.88
N ASN A 157 -1.14 -28.60 11.96
CA ASN A 157 -0.35 -28.62 10.73
C ASN A 157 -0.57 -27.31 9.93
N TRP A 158 -1.82 -26.92 9.70
CA TRP A 158 -2.12 -25.66 9.03
C TRP A 158 -1.59 -24.43 9.78
N MET A 159 -1.67 -24.45 11.12
CA MET A 159 -1.13 -23.37 11.95
C MET A 159 0.39 -23.23 11.80
N SER A 160 1.10 -24.34 11.59
CA SER A 160 2.56 -24.35 11.44
C SER A 160 3.05 -23.90 10.06
N GLU A 161 2.17 -23.89 9.06
CA GLU A 161 2.44 -23.42 7.71
C GLU A 161 2.29 -21.89 7.58
N ILE A 162 1.61 -21.24 8.54
CA ILE A 162 1.37 -19.79 8.62
C ILE A 162 2.41 -19.13 9.54
#